data_ee455daf1592dfb190f7010232346bdf
#
_entry.id   ee455daf1592dfb190f7010232346bdf
#
_cell.length_a   1.000
_cell.length_b   1.000
_cell.length_c   1.000
_cell.angle_alpha   90.00
_cell.angle_beta   90.00
_cell.angle_gamma   90.00
#
_symmetry.space_group_name_H-M   'P 1'
#
loop_
_entity.id
_entity.type
_entity.pdbx_description
1 polymer ?
#
loop_
_entity_poly.entity_id
_entity_poly.type
_entity_poly.pdbx_seq_one_letter_code
_entity_poly.pdbx_strand_id
1 'polypeptide(L)'
;ESNDLFYQGKYINEIISLDCLSTLKGSSIEIINLSVLTDALITINFNDDTFEGLVNVQNNVLKIPLENNYFPFSYLELGFSHLFDGLDHILFIFGLLFCISGFINTIKTITAFTIAHSITLGLTVFELISLPQGTIEALIALTIVYLATEINRNKDSIKTPWIMAFGFGLLHGLGFAGALLDIGIANNKMLLSLFFFNVGIEIAQIALIPIPLIILFLSKKFNAVSYTHLTLPTSYAV
;
A
#
# COMPACT_ATOMS: atom_id res chain seq x y z
N GLU A 1 -11.60 -31.07 -17.46
CA GLU A 1 -11.83 -29.88 -16.62
C GLU A 1 -12.72 -30.28 -15.45
N SER A 2 -12.18 -30.28 -14.23
CA SER A 2 -12.97 -30.37 -13.01
C SER A 2 -12.89 -29.00 -12.32
N ASN A 3 -14.02 -28.37 -12.12
CA ASN A 3 -14.08 -27.07 -11.39
C ASN A 3 -14.61 -27.36 -9.99
N ASP A 4 -13.78 -27.22 -8.99
CA ASP A 4 -14.20 -27.26 -7.61
C ASP A 4 -14.27 -25.83 -7.07
N LEU A 5 -15.49 -25.35 -6.79
CA LEU A 5 -15.75 -24.03 -6.22
C LEU A 5 -15.80 -24.14 -4.69
N PHE A 6 -14.94 -23.41 -4.01
CA PHE A 6 -14.94 -23.33 -2.56
C PHE A 6 -15.22 -21.90 -2.11
N TYR A 7 -16.14 -21.76 -1.15
CA TYR A 7 -16.40 -20.49 -0.47
C TYR A 7 -15.60 -20.47 0.83
N GLN A 8 -14.67 -19.54 0.94
CA GLN A 8 -13.93 -19.31 2.18
C GLN A 8 -14.16 -17.87 2.64
N GLY A 9 -15.14 -17.68 3.50
CA GLY A 9 -15.54 -16.34 3.97
C GLY A 9 -16.15 -15.48 2.85
N LYS A 10 -15.47 -14.39 2.49
CA LYS A 10 -15.89 -13.46 1.41
C LYS A 10 -15.33 -13.85 0.03
N TYR A 11 -14.49 -14.89 -0.04
CA TYR A 11 -13.73 -15.23 -1.24
C TYR A 11 -14.34 -16.43 -1.95
N ILE A 12 -14.23 -16.39 -3.26
CA ILE A 12 -14.52 -17.50 -4.15
C ILE A 12 -13.18 -18.04 -4.59
N ASN A 13 -12.83 -19.23 -4.11
CA ASN A 13 -11.68 -19.97 -4.61
C ASN A 13 -12.18 -20.94 -5.67
N GLU A 14 -11.63 -20.86 -6.86
CA GLU A 14 -11.91 -21.77 -7.95
C GLU A 14 -10.64 -22.56 -8.29
N ILE A 15 -10.69 -23.87 -8.17
CA ILE A 15 -9.61 -24.75 -8.59
C ILE A 15 -9.95 -25.31 -9.96
N ILE A 16 -9.15 -24.94 -10.96
CA ILE A 16 -9.27 -25.43 -12.33
C ILE A 16 -8.09 -26.37 -12.59
N SER A 17 -8.39 -27.63 -12.81
CA SER A 17 -7.38 -28.60 -13.25
C SER A 17 -7.35 -28.65 -14.77
N LEU A 18 -6.20 -28.29 -15.34
CA LEU A 18 -5.98 -28.28 -16.77
C LEU A 18 -5.00 -29.41 -17.16
N ASP A 19 -5.40 -30.24 -18.10
CA ASP A 19 -4.49 -31.19 -18.74
C ASP A 19 -3.96 -30.56 -20.03
N CYS A 20 -2.71 -30.15 -19.99
CA CYS A 20 -2.08 -29.45 -21.10
C CYS A 20 -1.08 -30.37 -21.81
N LEU A 21 -1.22 -30.48 -23.14
CA LEU A 21 -0.31 -31.25 -23.99
C LEU A 21 1.14 -30.68 -24.02
N SER A 22 1.30 -29.44 -23.53
CA SER A 22 2.62 -28.76 -23.46
C SER A 22 2.71 -27.96 -22.14
N THR A 23 3.93 -27.58 -21.76
CA THR A 23 4.12 -26.74 -20.57
C THR A 23 3.42 -25.38 -20.72
N LEU A 24 2.83 -24.88 -19.65
CA LEU A 24 2.25 -23.54 -19.57
C LEU A 24 3.30 -22.43 -19.50
N LYS A 25 4.57 -22.77 -19.29
CA LYS A 25 5.66 -21.79 -19.23
C LYS A 25 5.80 -21.05 -20.56
N GLY A 26 5.84 -19.72 -20.51
CA GLY A 26 5.84 -18.84 -21.68
C GLY A 26 4.48 -18.54 -22.28
N SER A 27 3.40 -19.11 -21.74
CA SER A 27 2.01 -18.83 -22.15
C SER A 27 1.46 -17.62 -21.40
N SER A 28 0.29 -17.15 -21.83
CA SER A 28 -0.46 -16.10 -21.13
C SER A 28 -1.86 -16.62 -20.79
N ILE A 29 -2.33 -16.24 -19.60
CA ILE A 29 -3.71 -16.46 -19.15
C ILE A 29 -4.41 -15.12 -19.16
N GLU A 30 -5.54 -15.04 -19.84
CA GLU A 30 -6.40 -13.87 -19.84
C GLU A 30 -7.66 -14.18 -19.02
N ILE A 31 -7.99 -13.31 -18.07
CA ILE A 31 -9.24 -13.38 -17.32
C ILE A 31 -10.22 -12.37 -17.90
N ILE A 32 -11.36 -12.90 -18.37
CA ILE A 32 -12.42 -12.11 -19.00
C ILE A 32 -13.50 -11.82 -17.95
N ASN A 33 -14.08 -10.61 -17.98
CA ASN A 33 -15.17 -10.18 -17.10
C ASN A 33 -14.81 -10.02 -15.61
N LEU A 34 -13.57 -9.65 -15.28
CA LEU A 34 -13.25 -9.18 -13.93
C LEU A 34 -14.08 -7.94 -13.57
N SER A 35 -14.63 -7.90 -12.36
CA SER A 35 -15.30 -6.71 -11.83
C SER A 35 -14.27 -5.59 -11.58
N VAL A 36 -14.68 -4.32 -11.73
CA VAL A 36 -13.83 -3.13 -11.60
C VAL A 36 -13.16 -3.03 -10.22
N LEU A 37 -13.71 -3.69 -9.21
CA LEU A 37 -13.21 -3.66 -7.83
C LEU A 37 -12.55 -4.99 -7.42
N THR A 38 -12.21 -5.85 -8.38
CA THR A 38 -11.70 -7.19 -8.07
C THR A 38 -10.26 -7.32 -8.54
N ASP A 39 -9.35 -7.54 -7.61
CA ASP A 39 -8.04 -8.08 -7.87
C ASP A 39 -8.11 -9.60 -7.68
N ALA A 40 -7.54 -10.36 -8.61
CA ALA A 40 -7.50 -11.81 -8.52
C ALA A 40 -6.05 -12.29 -8.50
N LEU A 41 -5.70 -13.10 -7.51
CA LEU A 41 -4.43 -13.81 -7.48
C LEU A 41 -4.60 -15.14 -8.20
N ILE A 42 -3.76 -15.37 -9.20
CA ILE A 42 -3.68 -16.65 -9.91
C ILE A 42 -2.45 -17.39 -9.37
N THR A 43 -2.70 -18.55 -8.77
CA THR A 43 -1.63 -19.45 -8.33
C THR A 43 -1.59 -20.65 -9.27
N ILE A 44 -0.46 -20.84 -9.94
CA ILE A 44 -0.22 -21.98 -10.84
C ILE A 44 0.79 -22.90 -10.19
N ASN A 45 0.36 -24.11 -9.86
CA ASN A 45 1.22 -25.12 -9.30
C ASN A 45 1.81 -26.00 -10.41
N PHE A 46 3.11 -25.93 -10.57
CA PHE A 46 3.88 -26.89 -11.36
C PHE A 46 4.38 -28.02 -10.45
N ASN A 47 4.82 -29.15 -11.01
CA ASN A 47 5.26 -30.29 -10.20
C ASN A 47 6.33 -29.95 -9.16
N ASP A 48 7.24 -29.01 -9.48
CA ASP A 48 8.38 -28.64 -8.63
C ASP A 48 8.35 -27.16 -8.20
N ASP A 49 7.33 -26.40 -8.62
CA ASP A 49 7.33 -24.95 -8.43
C ASP A 49 5.91 -24.35 -8.44
N THR A 50 5.79 -23.15 -7.87
CA THR A 50 4.53 -22.41 -7.83
C THR A 50 4.77 -21.02 -8.41
N PHE A 51 3.96 -20.65 -9.39
CA PHE A 51 3.92 -19.29 -9.95
C PHE A 51 2.68 -18.57 -9.43
N GLU A 52 2.85 -17.37 -8.94
CA GLU A 52 1.78 -16.50 -8.48
C GLU A 52 1.80 -15.19 -9.26
N GLY A 53 0.64 -14.76 -9.72
CA GLY A 53 0.50 -13.49 -10.43
C GLY A 53 -0.83 -12.83 -10.17
N LEU A 54 -0.79 -11.50 -10.04
CA LEU A 54 -1.96 -10.67 -9.81
C LEU A 54 -2.55 -10.21 -11.15
N VAL A 55 -3.86 -10.27 -11.28
CA VAL A 55 -4.60 -9.71 -12.41
C VAL A 55 -5.73 -8.82 -11.90
N ASN A 56 -5.95 -7.73 -12.60
CA ASN A 56 -7.05 -6.80 -12.35
C ASN A 56 -7.67 -6.35 -13.68
N VAL A 57 -8.68 -5.49 -13.62
CA VAL A 57 -9.38 -5.00 -14.82
C VAL A 57 -8.47 -4.25 -15.78
N GLN A 58 -7.44 -3.58 -15.28
CA GLN A 58 -6.49 -2.81 -16.09
C GLN A 58 -5.40 -3.71 -16.70
N ASN A 59 -5.07 -4.80 -16.01
CA ASN A 59 -4.08 -5.78 -16.43
C ASN A 59 -4.66 -7.20 -16.27
N ASN A 60 -5.53 -7.58 -17.21
CA ASN A 60 -6.26 -8.84 -17.19
C ASN A 60 -5.49 -10.02 -17.81
N VAL A 61 -4.26 -9.78 -18.29
CA VAL A 61 -3.42 -10.81 -18.93
C VAL A 61 -2.22 -11.12 -18.06
N LEU A 62 -2.18 -12.33 -17.54
CA LEU A 62 -1.05 -12.88 -16.81
C LEU A 62 -0.11 -13.62 -17.75
N LYS A 63 1.11 -13.15 -17.90
CA LYS A 63 2.15 -13.84 -18.66
C LYS A 63 2.92 -14.78 -17.73
N ILE A 64 2.89 -16.06 -18.04
CA ILE A 64 3.64 -17.08 -17.30
C ILE A 64 5.09 -17.07 -17.81
N PRO A 65 6.06 -16.81 -16.94
CA PRO A 65 7.46 -16.73 -17.38
C PRO A 65 8.01 -18.09 -17.79
N LEU A 66 9.03 -18.06 -18.64
CA LEU A 66 9.78 -19.26 -19.04
C LEU A 66 10.68 -19.78 -17.92
N GLU A 67 11.16 -18.89 -17.04
CA GLU A 67 12.08 -19.22 -15.93
C GLU A 67 11.46 -18.87 -14.56
N ASN A 68 11.82 -19.63 -13.54
CA ASN A 68 11.20 -19.68 -12.20
C ASN A 68 11.55 -18.50 -11.27
N ASN A 69 11.94 -17.33 -11.77
CA ASN A 69 12.58 -16.29 -10.95
C ASN A 69 11.66 -15.13 -10.49
N TYR A 70 10.33 -15.28 -10.48
CA TYR A 70 9.43 -14.16 -10.21
C TYR A 70 8.96 -14.01 -8.76
N PHE A 71 9.01 -15.05 -7.96
CA PHE A 71 8.92 -14.90 -6.49
C PHE A 71 10.28 -14.38 -5.98
N PRO A 72 10.40 -13.24 -5.42
CA PRO A 72 9.46 -12.43 -4.64
C PRO A 72 9.02 -11.10 -5.30
N PHE A 73 9.34 -10.87 -6.58
CA PHE A 73 9.12 -9.59 -7.25
C PHE A 73 7.65 -9.18 -7.34
N SER A 74 6.72 -10.14 -7.45
CA SER A 74 5.27 -9.84 -7.48
C SER A 74 4.79 -9.17 -6.19
N TYR A 75 5.32 -9.56 -5.04
CA TYR A 75 4.98 -8.93 -3.77
C TYR A 75 5.63 -7.56 -3.60
N LEU A 76 6.82 -7.36 -4.17
CA LEU A 76 7.45 -6.05 -4.22
C LEU A 76 6.64 -5.08 -5.08
N GLU A 77 6.18 -5.53 -6.26
CA GLU A 77 5.31 -4.76 -7.14
C GLU A 77 3.97 -4.46 -6.48
N LEU A 78 3.38 -5.45 -5.80
CA LEU A 78 2.14 -5.28 -5.04
C LEU A 78 2.29 -4.23 -3.92
N GLY A 79 3.40 -4.25 -3.18
CA GLY A 79 3.68 -3.24 -2.16
C GLY A 79 3.91 -1.85 -2.74
N PHE A 80 4.56 -1.78 -3.90
CA PHE A 80 4.77 -0.53 -4.61
C PHE A 80 3.44 0.06 -5.12
N SER A 81 2.61 -0.72 -5.79
CA SER A 81 1.30 -0.28 -6.29
C SER A 81 0.33 0.04 -5.16
N HIS A 82 0.31 -0.74 -4.09
CA HIS A 82 -0.52 -0.48 -2.91
C HIS A 82 -0.39 0.95 -2.37
N LEU A 83 0.84 1.48 -2.34
CA LEU A 83 1.06 2.85 -1.89
C LEU A 83 0.45 3.88 -2.84
N PHE A 84 0.56 3.67 -4.15
CA PHE A 84 0.05 4.60 -5.16
C PHE A 84 -1.46 4.48 -5.36
N ASP A 85 -2.04 3.31 -5.13
CA ASP A 85 -3.49 3.07 -5.21
C ASP A 85 -4.21 3.60 -3.97
N GLY A 86 -3.51 3.68 -2.82
CA GLY A 86 -4.03 4.23 -1.57
C GLY A 86 -3.90 5.75 -1.50
N LEU A 87 -4.98 6.48 -1.80
CA LEU A 87 -4.99 7.96 -1.68
C LEU A 87 -4.66 8.43 -0.25
N ASP A 88 -5.06 7.70 0.76
CA ASP A 88 -4.76 7.91 2.17
C ASP A 88 -3.25 7.85 2.45
N HIS A 89 -2.53 6.88 1.87
CA HIS A 89 -1.09 6.78 1.98
C HIS A 89 -0.37 7.96 1.33
N ILE A 90 -0.79 8.37 0.15
CA ILE A 90 -0.22 9.52 -0.56
C ILE A 90 -0.43 10.81 0.25
N LEU A 91 -1.66 11.06 0.70
CA LEU A 91 -2.00 12.24 1.51
C LEU A 91 -1.25 12.24 2.84
N PHE A 92 -1.12 11.08 3.48
CA PHE A 92 -0.36 10.93 4.70
C PHE A 92 1.12 11.28 4.51
N ILE A 93 1.78 10.71 3.48
CA ILE A 93 3.19 10.99 3.19
C ILE A 93 3.40 12.47 2.87
N PHE A 94 2.53 13.07 2.06
CA PHE A 94 2.62 14.49 1.75
C PHE A 94 2.49 15.34 3.02
N GLY A 95 1.48 15.06 3.85
CA GLY A 95 1.31 15.75 5.12
C GLY A 95 2.54 15.61 6.02
N LEU A 96 3.08 14.40 6.11
CA LEU A 96 4.27 14.10 6.90
C LEU A 96 5.50 14.89 6.41
N LEU A 97 5.74 14.95 5.09
CA LEU A 97 6.86 15.67 4.50
C LEU A 97 6.78 17.18 4.72
N PHE A 98 5.58 17.75 4.85
CA PHE A 98 5.43 19.17 5.24
C PHE A 98 5.77 19.43 6.69
N CYS A 99 5.68 18.45 7.57
CA CYS A 99 5.97 18.55 9.00
C CYS A 99 7.43 18.26 9.37
N ILE A 100 8.21 17.69 8.43
CA ILE A 100 9.58 17.22 8.71
C ILE A 100 10.59 18.14 8.01
N SER A 101 11.71 18.38 8.70
CA SER A 101 12.86 19.07 8.13
C SER A 101 14.10 18.16 8.14
N GLY A 102 14.77 18.10 6.99
CA GLY A 102 16.02 17.37 6.82
C GLY A 102 15.85 15.93 6.31
N PHE A 103 16.71 15.58 5.35
CA PHE A 103 16.66 14.29 4.64
C PHE A 103 16.75 13.07 5.57
N ILE A 104 17.68 13.09 6.53
CA ILE A 104 17.87 11.97 7.47
C ILE A 104 16.62 11.76 8.34
N ASN A 105 16.01 12.84 8.81
CA ASN A 105 14.77 12.75 9.59
C ASN A 105 13.62 12.21 8.74
N THR A 106 13.55 12.59 7.46
CA THR A 106 12.56 12.06 6.53
C THR A 106 12.72 10.56 6.36
N ILE A 107 13.91 10.08 6.03
CA ILE A 107 14.17 8.64 5.89
C ILE A 107 13.84 7.91 7.20
N LYS A 108 14.35 8.37 8.34
CA LYS A 108 14.05 7.77 9.65
C LYS A 108 12.55 7.66 9.90
N THR A 109 11.78 8.66 9.47
CA THR A 109 10.34 8.71 9.75
C THR A 109 9.56 7.77 8.83
N ILE A 110 9.87 7.71 7.54
CA ILE A 110 9.23 6.76 6.62
C ILE A 110 9.57 5.32 6.99
N THR A 111 10.84 5.02 7.30
CA THR A 111 11.24 3.67 7.73
C THR A 111 10.56 3.28 9.04
N ALA A 112 10.40 4.20 10.00
CA ALA A 112 9.65 3.93 11.23
C ALA A 112 8.18 3.60 10.95
N PHE A 113 7.55 4.29 10.00
CA PHE A 113 6.20 3.97 9.53
C PHE A 113 6.14 2.57 8.91
N THR A 114 7.05 2.24 7.98
CA THR A 114 7.07 0.93 7.29
C THR A 114 7.31 -0.22 8.25
N ILE A 115 8.20 -0.07 9.24
CA ILE A 115 8.43 -1.09 10.28
C ILE A 115 7.16 -1.32 11.11
N ALA A 116 6.50 -0.26 11.55
CA ALA A 116 5.26 -0.35 12.32
C ALA A 116 4.14 -1.00 11.50
N HIS A 117 3.98 -0.59 10.24
CA HIS A 117 3.06 -1.17 9.28
C HIS A 117 3.31 -2.68 9.12
N SER A 118 4.56 -3.08 8.92
CA SER A 118 4.95 -4.49 8.79
C SER A 118 4.56 -5.33 10.01
N ILE A 119 4.72 -4.78 11.22
CA ILE A 119 4.38 -5.47 12.46
C ILE A 119 2.88 -5.76 12.51
N THR A 120 2.03 -4.75 12.33
CA THR A 120 0.58 -4.93 12.44
C THR A 120 0.00 -5.68 11.26
N LEU A 121 0.51 -5.49 10.05
CA LEU A 121 0.16 -6.29 8.89
C LEU A 121 0.46 -7.77 9.15
N GLY A 122 1.65 -8.09 9.67
CA GLY A 122 2.00 -9.46 10.04
C GLY A 122 1.07 -10.03 11.12
N LEU A 123 0.81 -9.28 12.19
CA LEU A 123 -0.10 -9.72 13.26
C LEU A 123 -1.50 -10.04 12.74
N THR A 124 -2.01 -9.29 11.78
CA THR A 124 -3.34 -9.52 11.21
C THR A 124 -3.33 -10.66 10.20
N VAL A 125 -2.31 -10.76 9.36
CA VAL A 125 -2.16 -11.87 8.39
C VAL A 125 -2.00 -13.22 9.11
N PHE A 126 -1.36 -13.23 10.28
CA PHE A 126 -1.30 -14.43 11.14
C PHE A 126 -2.56 -14.61 12.02
N GLU A 127 -3.63 -13.83 11.77
CA GLU A 127 -4.89 -13.88 12.50
C GLU A 127 -4.78 -13.66 14.03
N LEU A 128 -3.68 -13.05 14.48
CA LEU A 128 -3.47 -12.74 15.89
C LEU A 128 -4.30 -11.52 16.34
N ILE A 129 -4.64 -10.64 15.42
CA ILE A 129 -5.47 -9.46 15.64
C ILE A 129 -6.48 -9.38 14.50
N SER A 130 -7.76 -9.20 14.86
CA SER A 130 -8.85 -8.95 13.91
C SER A 130 -9.68 -7.77 14.40
N LEU A 131 -9.82 -6.75 13.56
CA LEU A 131 -10.60 -5.55 13.84
C LEU A 131 -11.55 -5.25 12.67
N PRO A 132 -12.71 -4.64 12.93
CA PRO A 132 -13.64 -4.26 11.87
C PRO A 132 -12.98 -3.27 10.90
N GLN A 133 -13.00 -3.57 9.61
CA GLN A 133 -12.34 -2.79 8.55
C GLN A 133 -12.75 -1.32 8.58
N GLY A 134 -14.06 -1.02 8.65
CA GLY A 134 -14.55 0.36 8.68
C GLY A 134 -14.07 1.18 9.89
N THR A 135 -13.78 0.52 11.03
CA THR A 135 -13.20 1.20 12.19
C THR A 135 -11.75 1.62 11.90
N ILE A 136 -10.98 0.75 11.27
CA ILE A 136 -9.58 1.04 10.93
C ILE A 136 -9.51 2.14 9.89
N GLU A 137 -10.33 2.10 8.84
CA GLU A 137 -10.39 3.14 7.81
C GLU A 137 -10.74 4.51 8.41
N ALA A 138 -11.70 4.57 9.34
CA ALA A 138 -12.04 5.80 10.06
C ALA A 138 -10.85 6.33 10.89
N LEU A 139 -10.10 5.45 11.56
CA LEU A 139 -8.91 5.83 12.31
C LEU A 139 -7.78 6.31 11.39
N ILE A 140 -7.57 5.66 10.24
CA ILE A 140 -6.61 6.09 9.23
C ILE A 140 -6.98 7.50 8.74
N ALA A 141 -8.24 7.74 8.37
CA ALA A 141 -8.70 9.05 7.96
C ALA A 141 -8.47 10.12 9.05
N LEU A 142 -8.68 9.77 10.32
CA LEU A 142 -8.42 10.66 11.45
C LEU A 142 -6.93 11.01 11.57
N THR A 143 -6.00 10.09 11.25
CA THR A 143 -4.56 10.37 11.26
C THR A 143 -4.19 11.43 10.21
N ILE A 144 -4.83 11.40 9.04
CA ILE A 144 -4.63 12.39 7.97
C ILE A 144 -5.15 13.76 8.42
N VAL A 145 -6.34 13.81 9.02
CA VAL A 145 -6.92 15.05 9.57
C VAL A 145 -6.02 15.63 10.66
N TYR A 146 -5.53 14.79 11.57
CA TYR A 146 -4.58 15.22 12.60
C TYR A 146 -3.33 15.84 11.97
N LEU A 147 -2.74 15.19 10.97
CA LEU A 147 -1.55 15.68 10.28
C LEU A 147 -1.80 17.02 9.58
N ALA A 148 -2.97 17.15 8.93
CA ALA A 148 -3.38 18.41 8.29
C ALA A 148 -3.51 19.57 9.31
N THR A 149 -4.01 19.30 10.52
CA THR A 149 -4.05 20.33 11.59
C THR A 149 -2.66 20.69 12.10
N GLU A 150 -1.74 19.71 12.16
CA GLU A 150 -0.39 19.94 12.64
C GLU A 150 0.44 20.80 11.67
N ILE A 151 0.26 20.64 10.36
CA ILE A 151 0.89 21.49 9.32
C ILE A 151 0.57 22.97 9.55
N ASN A 152 -0.64 23.30 10.04
CA ASN A 152 -1.07 24.68 10.25
C ASN A 152 -0.55 25.27 11.58
N ARG A 153 -0.06 24.44 12.52
CA ARG A 153 0.38 24.93 13.84
C ARG A 153 1.75 25.58 13.79
N ASN A 154 2.80 24.92 13.60
CA ASN A 154 4.16 25.46 13.42
C ASN A 154 5.08 24.31 13.02
N LYS A 155 6.01 24.54 12.09
CA LYS A 155 6.93 23.50 11.59
C LYS A 155 7.83 22.86 12.67
N ASP A 156 7.98 23.52 13.84
CA ASP A 156 8.82 23.05 14.95
C ASP A 156 8.01 22.36 16.06
N SER A 157 6.71 22.13 15.86
CA SER A 157 5.84 21.55 16.89
C SER A 157 6.10 20.05 17.10
N ILE A 158 6.52 19.33 16.07
CA ILE A 158 6.76 17.88 16.14
C ILE A 158 8.24 17.61 16.43
N LYS A 159 8.56 17.42 17.72
CA LYS A 159 9.93 17.11 18.15
C LYS A 159 10.43 15.73 17.70
N THR A 160 9.53 14.76 17.56
CA THR A 160 9.84 13.36 17.24
C THR A 160 8.89 12.80 16.17
N PRO A 161 9.01 13.26 14.91
CA PRO A 161 8.08 12.86 13.84
C PRO A 161 8.07 11.35 13.59
N TRP A 162 9.19 10.68 13.82
CA TRP A 162 9.29 9.22 13.64
C TRP A 162 8.45 8.43 14.66
N ILE A 163 8.25 8.93 15.90
CA ILE A 163 7.37 8.25 16.87
C ILE A 163 5.92 8.35 16.42
N MET A 164 5.51 9.54 15.93
CA MET A 164 4.19 9.74 15.39
C MET A 164 3.93 8.85 14.17
N ALA A 165 4.88 8.83 13.23
CA ALA A 165 4.79 7.98 12.05
C ALA A 165 4.75 6.49 12.40
N PHE A 166 5.48 6.06 13.42
CA PHE A 166 5.40 4.70 13.95
C PHE A 166 3.99 4.37 14.44
N GLY A 167 3.38 5.24 15.28
CA GLY A 167 2.01 5.04 15.75
C GLY A 167 0.98 4.98 14.63
N PHE A 168 1.12 5.82 13.61
CA PHE A 168 0.25 5.81 12.44
C PHE A 168 0.48 4.59 11.54
N GLY A 169 1.73 4.16 11.39
CA GLY A 169 2.08 2.93 10.68
C GLY A 169 1.41 1.70 11.28
N LEU A 170 1.31 1.61 12.62
CA LEU A 170 0.59 0.53 13.28
C LEU A 170 -0.90 0.49 12.87
N LEU A 171 -1.55 1.64 12.73
CA LEU A 171 -2.94 1.71 12.28
C LEU A 171 -3.09 1.33 10.81
N HIS A 172 -2.22 1.85 9.95
CA HIS A 172 -2.28 1.60 8.51
C HIS A 172 -2.04 0.12 8.18
N GLY A 173 -1.13 -0.57 8.88
CA GLY A 173 -0.89 -2.00 8.67
C GLY A 173 -2.10 -2.89 9.01
N LEU A 174 -2.96 -2.47 9.94
CA LEU A 174 -4.21 -3.16 10.23
C LEU A 174 -5.23 -3.02 9.10
N GLY A 175 -5.18 -1.91 8.33
CA GLY A 175 -6.15 -1.61 7.27
C GLY A 175 -6.00 -2.46 6.02
N PHE A 176 -4.80 -2.92 5.69
CA PHE A 176 -4.54 -3.66 4.46
C PHE A 176 -4.55 -5.18 4.61
N ALA A 177 -4.49 -5.69 5.83
CA ALA A 177 -4.37 -7.12 6.06
C ALA A 177 -5.55 -7.92 5.47
N GLY A 178 -6.76 -7.36 5.49
CA GLY A 178 -7.93 -7.97 4.83
C GLY A 178 -7.67 -8.20 3.34
N ALA A 179 -7.28 -7.16 2.61
CA ALA A 179 -7.00 -7.26 1.17
C ALA A 179 -5.86 -8.24 0.84
N LEU A 180 -4.83 -8.31 1.70
CA LEU A 180 -3.71 -9.22 1.49
C LEU A 180 -4.09 -10.69 1.75
N LEU A 181 -4.96 -10.95 2.74
CA LEU A 181 -5.53 -12.27 2.97
C LEU A 181 -6.46 -12.69 1.82
N ASP A 182 -7.15 -11.72 1.23
CA ASP A 182 -8.04 -11.88 0.09
C ASP A 182 -7.29 -12.37 -1.15
N ILE A 183 -6.09 -11.83 -1.36
CA ILE A 183 -5.21 -12.22 -2.46
C ILE A 183 -4.69 -13.66 -2.27
N GLY A 184 -4.65 -14.16 -1.02
CA GLY A 184 -4.20 -15.52 -0.69
C GLY A 184 -2.67 -15.66 -0.77
N ILE A 185 -2.01 -15.70 0.37
CA ILE A 185 -0.56 -15.92 0.43
C ILE A 185 -0.31 -17.42 0.68
N ALA A 186 0.56 -18.03 -0.10
CA ALA A 186 1.00 -19.39 0.17
C ALA A 186 1.63 -19.48 1.57
N ASN A 187 1.07 -20.33 2.45
CA ASN A 187 1.46 -20.42 3.87
C ASN A 187 2.95 -20.65 4.09
N ASN A 188 3.62 -21.36 3.19
CA ASN A 188 5.04 -21.69 3.29
C ASN A 188 5.98 -20.52 2.97
N LYS A 189 5.47 -19.43 2.33
CA LYS A 189 6.26 -18.27 1.91
C LYS A 189 5.77 -16.96 2.53
N MET A 190 4.79 -17.01 3.42
CA MET A 190 4.09 -15.84 3.99
C MET A 190 5.03 -14.76 4.55
N LEU A 191 6.02 -15.13 5.36
CA LEU A 191 6.98 -14.17 5.92
C LEU A 191 7.80 -13.46 4.83
N LEU A 192 8.22 -14.21 3.81
CA LEU A 192 9.01 -13.65 2.72
C LEU A 192 8.16 -12.73 1.84
N SER A 193 6.92 -13.10 1.56
CA SER A 193 5.94 -12.28 0.84
C SER A 193 5.68 -10.95 1.56
N LEU A 194 5.43 -11.00 2.88
CA LEU A 194 5.26 -9.81 3.71
C LEU A 194 6.51 -8.92 3.71
N PHE A 195 7.69 -9.51 3.77
CA PHE A 195 8.95 -8.76 3.72
C PHE A 195 9.08 -8.01 2.40
N PHE A 196 8.93 -8.68 1.25
CA PHE A 196 9.06 -8.04 -0.06
C PHE A 196 7.95 -7.03 -0.34
N PHE A 197 6.74 -7.28 0.13
CA PHE A 197 5.65 -6.31 0.10
C PHE A 197 6.03 -5.00 0.82
N ASN A 198 6.55 -5.08 2.03
CA ASN A 198 6.98 -3.92 2.80
C ASN A 198 8.22 -3.22 2.20
N VAL A 199 9.13 -3.98 1.58
CA VAL A 199 10.23 -3.39 0.78
C VAL A 199 9.66 -2.61 -0.41
N GLY A 200 8.63 -3.12 -1.08
CA GLY A 200 7.91 -2.41 -2.14
C GLY A 200 7.31 -1.09 -1.68
N ILE A 201 6.65 -1.08 -0.52
CA ILE A 201 6.13 0.15 0.12
C ILE A 201 7.26 1.15 0.38
N GLU A 202 8.37 0.71 0.97
CA GLU A 202 9.51 1.60 1.28
C GLU A 202 10.09 2.24 0.01
N ILE A 203 10.27 1.46 -1.05
CA ILE A 203 10.72 1.96 -2.36
C ILE A 203 9.73 2.98 -2.92
N ALA A 204 8.43 2.71 -2.87
CA ALA A 204 7.40 3.61 -3.35
C ALA A 204 7.38 4.93 -2.55
N GLN A 205 7.54 4.88 -1.23
CA GLN A 205 7.66 6.06 -0.37
C GLN A 205 8.86 6.92 -0.76
N ILE A 206 10.03 6.31 -0.97
CA ILE A 206 11.24 7.02 -1.39
C ILE A 206 11.04 7.65 -2.77
N ALA A 207 10.40 6.95 -3.69
CA ALA A 207 10.10 7.46 -5.04
C ALA A 207 9.11 8.64 -5.01
N LEU A 208 8.22 8.68 -4.01
CA LEU A 208 7.24 9.75 -3.85
C LEU A 208 7.84 11.05 -3.27
N ILE A 209 8.92 10.98 -2.46
CA ILE A 209 9.55 12.13 -1.79
C ILE A 209 9.87 13.30 -2.74
N PRO A 210 10.45 13.11 -3.94
CA PRO A 210 10.80 14.23 -4.81
C PRO A 210 9.61 15.08 -5.24
N ILE A 211 8.41 14.51 -5.35
CA ILE A 211 7.23 15.20 -5.87
C ILE A 211 6.85 16.43 -5.02
N PRO A 212 6.57 16.32 -3.69
CA PRO A 212 6.26 17.50 -2.88
C PRO A 212 7.45 18.45 -2.75
N LEU A 213 8.69 17.96 -2.80
CA LEU A 213 9.88 18.84 -2.78
C LEU A 213 9.96 19.68 -4.04
N ILE A 214 9.67 19.12 -5.22
CA ILE A 214 9.60 19.85 -6.49
C ILE A 214 8.47 20.87 -6.45
N ILE A 215 7.28 20.50 -5.96
CA ILE A 215 6.14 21.42 -5.81
C ILE A 215 6.52 22.60 -4.91
N LEU A 216 7.15 22.35 -3.77
CA LEU A 216 7.62 23.38 -2.86
C LEU A 216 8.70 24.28 -3.49
N PHE A 217 9.62 23.71 -4.25
CA PHE A 217 10.65 24.47 -4.95
C PHE A 217 10.04 25.40 -6.01
N LEU A 218 9.12 24.87 -6.83
CA LEU A 218 8.44 25.63 -7.85
C LEU A 218 7.56 26.74 -7.26
N SER A 219 6.82 26.44 -6.18
CA SER A 219 5.96 27.43 -5.52
C SER A 219 6.77 28.62 -4.97
N LYS A 220 7.95 28.39 -4.43
CA LYS A 220 8.88 29.44 -3.99
C LYS A 220 9.42 30.26 -5.16
N LYS A 221 9.78 29.59 -6.27
CA LYS A 221 10.35 30.24 -7.46
C LYS A 221 9.36 31.16 -8.15
N PHE A 222 8.08 30.77 -8.18
CA PHE A 222 7.03 31.56 -8.86
C PHE A 222 6.29 32.53 -7.95
N ASN A 223 6.73 32.73 -6.69
CA ASN A 223 6.03 33.56 -5.69
C ASN A 223 4.53 33.22 -5.58
N ALA A 224 4.15 31.98 -5.91
CA ALA A 224 2.76 31.53 -5.93
C ALA A 224 2.16 31.41 -4.53
N VAL A 225 2.98 31.48 -3.48
CA VAL A 225 2.55 31.62 -2.09
C VAL A 225 2.50 33.13 -1.77
N SER A 226 1.66 33.87 -2.45
CA SER A 226 1.23 35.17 -2.01
C SER A 226 0.28 34.95 -0.83
N TYR A 227 0.68 35.46 0.32
CA TYR A 227 -0.02 35.58 1.57
C TYR A 227 -1.54 35.62 1.44
N THR A 228 -2.22 34.50 1.61
CA THR A 228 -3.62 34.53 2.02
C THR A 228 -3.65 34.81 3.52
N HIS A 229 -3.24 36.01 3.92
CA HIS A 229 -3.78 36.63 5.11
C HIS A 229 -5.26 36.90 4.81
N LEU A 230 -6.11 35.96 5.14
CA LEU A 230 -7.49 36.24 5.47
C LEU A 230 -7.47 37.05 6.77
N THR A 231 -7.12 38.33 6.66
CA THR A 231 -7.50 39.32 7.64
C THR A 231 -9.00 39.46 7.48
N LEU A 232 -9.78 38.75 8.28
CA LEU A 232 -11.15 39.13 8.54
C LEU A 232 -11.11 40.59 9.03
N PRO A 233 -11.78 41.54 8.38
CA PRO A 233 -11.87 42.89 8.91
C PRO A 233 -12.69 42.80 10.21
N THR A 234 -12.02 42.91 11.34
CA THR A 234 -12.68 43.23 12.61
C THR A 234 -13.08 44.69 12.59
N SER A 235 -14.12 45.01 11.84
CA SER A 235 -14.85 46.24 12.03
C SER A 235 -15.88 46.05 13.13
N TYR A 236 -15.48 46.19 14.35
CA TYR A 236 -16.38 46.70 15.40
C TYR A 236 -15.83 48.04 15.83
N ALA A 237 -16.32 49.06 15.16
CA ALA A 237 -16.38 50.43 15.70
C ALA A 237 -17.76 50.60 16.33
N VAL A 238 -17.75 51.07 17.59
CA VAL A 238 -18.82 51.64 18.43
C VAL A 238 -19.77 50.65 19.03
#